data_47e668d30ba67b97c4e12296eb9b6acf
#
_entry.id   47e668d30ba67b97c4e12296eb9b6acf
#
_cell.length_a   1.000
_cell.length_b   1.000
_cell.length_c   1.000
_cell.angle_alpha   90.00
_cell.angle_beta   90.00
_cell.angle_gamma   90.00
#
_symmetry.space_group_name_H-M   'P 1'
#
loop_
_entity.id
_entity.type
_entity.pdbx_description
1 polymer ?
#
loop_
_entity_poly.entity_id
_entity_poly.type
_entity_poly.pdbx_seq_one_letter_code
_entity_poly.pdbx_strand_id
1 'polypeptide(L)'
;MSLGPHAALLDASGSTLARTLAAAKPVAAQSLTGFQWRGISLGLPGVVEALTWKTFVKVFVDDGAGATARGWNLRIRQTGLDGPVEIIKSFGHFDIQTAPVDPRWPQGTVLLDYSPERGPMGRVRDPLGALDADTVLGWSYVSVAGRVLGTPSYFLLTRGQPLQPEDVVPRR
;
A
#
# COMPACT_ATOMS: atom_id res chain seq x y z
N MET A 1 -8.08 11.63 -8.57
CA MET A 1 -6.77 10.92 -8.57
C MET A 1 -6.30 10.83 -10.02
N SER A 2 -5.21 11.48 -10.37
CA SER A 2 -4.66 11.34 -11.73
C SER A 2 -3.61 10.23 -11.72
N LEU A 3 -3.85 9.16 -12.47
CA LEU A 3 -2.89 8.07 -12.63
C LEU A 3 -1.84 8.36 -13.70
N GLY A 4 -2.00 9.46 -14.47
CA GLY A 4 -1.05 9.86 -15.49
C GLY A 4 -0.62 8.70 -16.40
N PRO A 5 0.70 8.49 -16.59
CA PRO A 5 1.23 7.43 -17.44
C PRO A 5 0.97 6.01 -16.92
N HIS A 6 0.53 5.86 -15.66
CA HIS A 6 0.31 4.56 -15.02
C HIS A 6 -1.14 4.05 -15.14
N ALA A 7 -2.03 4.77 -15.84
CA ALA A 7 -3.43 4.36 -16.01
C ALA A 7 -3.57 2.96 -16.64
N ALA A 8 -2.66 2.56 -17.52
CA ALA A 8 -2.65 1.24 -18.13
C ALA A 8 -2.48 0.08 -17.13
N LEU A 9 -2.00 0.35 -15.90
CA LEU A 9 -1.87 -0.67 -14.86
C LEU A 9 -3.23 -1.10 -14.28
N LEU A 10 -4.30 -0.31 -14.46
CA LEU A 10 -5.64 -0.66 -14.01
C LEU A 10 -6.15 -1.97 -14.64
N ASP A 11 -5.79 -2.19 -15.90
CA ASP A 11 -6.21 -3.35 -16.69
C ASP A 11 -5.08 -4.37 -16.90
N ALA A 12 -3.95 -4.18 -16.20
CA ALA A 12 -2.78 -5.02 -16.37
C ALA A 12 -2.98 -6.41 -15.75
N SER A 13 -2.43 -7.43 -16.41
CA SER A 13 -2.41 -8.79 -15.87
C SER A 13 -1.51 -8.87 -14.64
N GLY A 14 -1.77 -9.86 -13.76
CA GLY A 14 -0.93 -10.11 -12.58
C GLY A 14 0.56 -10.34 -12.94
N SER A 15 0.85 -10.96 -14.09
CA SER A 15 2.23 -11.15 -14.56
C SER A 15 2.88 -9.83 -14.99
N THR A 16 2.12 -8.92 -15.56
CA THR A 16 2.60 -7.56 -15.89
C THR A 16 2.86 -6.76 -14.61
N LEU A 17 1.93 -6.78 -13.65
CA LEU A 17 2.10 -6.13 -12.35
C LEU A 17 3.33 -6.66 -11.60
N ALA A 18 3.54 -7.99 -11.59
CA ALA A 18 4.71 -8.61 -10.97
C ALA A 18 6.03 -8.13 -11.61
N ARG A 19 6.12 -8.11 -12.94
CA ARG A 19 7.31 -7.62 -13.65
C ARG A 19 7.55 -6.13 -13.40
N THR A 20 6.47 -5.33 -13.39
CA THR A 20 6.55 -3.91 -13.10
C THR A 20 7.09 -3.64 -11.70
N LEU A 21 6.60 -4.40 -10.69
CA LEU A 21 7.08 -4.28 -9.31
C LEU A 21 8.56 -4.67 -9.20
N ALA A 22 8.96 -5.80 -9.79
CA ALA A 22 10.34 -6.26 -9.75
C ALA A 22 11.33 -5.28 -10.41
N ALA A 23 10.89 -4.55 -11.44
CA ALA A 23 11.68 -3.55 -12.17
C ALA A 23 11.59 -2.13 -11.59
N ALA A 24 10.73 -1.91 -10.58
CA ALA A 24 10.53 -0.60 -9.97
C ALA A 24 11.77 -0.14 -9.17
N LYS A 25 11.81 1.14 -8.81
CA LYS A 25 12.86 1.66 -7.92
C LYS A 25 12.51 1.35 -6.46
N PRO A 26 13.52 1.21 -5.58
CA PRO A 26 13.26 1.08 -4.15
C PRO A 26 12.57 2.33 -3.58
N VAL A 27 11.68 2.11 -2.62
CA VAL A 27 10.99 3.17 -1.88
C VAL A 27 11.68 3.36 -0.55
N ALA A 28 12.04 4.59 -0.20
CA ALA A 28 12.51 4.95 1.14
C ALA A 28 11.32 5.34 2.03
N ALA A 29 11.36 4.97 3.31
CA ALA A 29 10.27 5.27 4.25
C ALA A 29 9.95 6.78 4.32
N GLN A 30 10.97 7.62 4.32
CA GLN A 30 10.85 9.08 4.38
C GLN A 30 10.09 9.67 3.19
N SER A 31 10.14 9.03 2.01
CA SER A 31 9.40 9.51 0.84
C SER A 31 7.89 9.31 0.93
N LEU A 32 7.44 8.45 1.85
CA LEU A 32 6.04 8.14 2.08
C LEU A 32 5.40 9.00 3.17
N THR A 33 6.19 9.46 4.14
CA THR A 33 5.69 10.17 5.32
C THR A 33 5.19 11.58 5.00
N GLY A 34 4.25 12.09 5.80
CA GLY A 34 3.73 13.45 5.69
C GLY A 34 2.60 13.63 4.67
N PHE A 35 2.17 12.57 3.99
CA PHE A 35 1.12 12.61 2.97
C PHE A 35 0.09 11.50 3.16
N GLN A 36 -1.13 11.77 2.73
CA GLN A 36 -2.10 10.73 2.41
C GLN A 36 -1.74 10.10 1.06
N TRP A 37 -1.79 8.78 0.97
CA TRP A 37 -1.58 8.05 -0.28
C TRP A 37 -2.88 7.37 -0.69
N ARG A 38 -3.48 7.87 -1.77
CA ARG A 38 -4.70 7.27 -2.29
C ARG A 38 -4.38 5.98 -3.04
N GLY A 39 -5.01 4.90 -2.60
CA GLY A 39 -4.80 3.56 -3.12
C GLY A 39 -5.94 3.08 -4.00
N ILE A 40 -5.61 2.26 -5.00
CA ILE A 40 -6.55 1.47 -5.78
C ILE A 40 -6.06 0.02 -5.83
N SER A 41 -6.96 -0.93 -5.55
CA SER A 41 -6.68 -2.37 -5.68
C SER A 41 -6.62 -2.77 -7.16
N LEU A 42 -5.65 -3.62 -7.50
CA LEU A 42 -5.38 -4.13 -8.85
C LEU A 42 -5.36 -5.66 -8.83
N GLY A 43 -5.67 -6.27 -9.97
CA GLY A 43 -5.50 -7.72 -10.19
C GLY A 43 -6.49 -8.61 -9.44
N LEU A 44 -7.46 -8.07 -8.72
CA LEU A 44 -8.50 -8.85 -8.08
C LEU A 44 -9.55 -9.30 -9.11
N PRO A 45 -10.03 -10.57 -9.07
CA PRO A 45 -11.17 -10.99 -9.88
C PRO A 45 -12.39 -10.10 -9.59
N GLY A 46 -13.17 -9.73 -10.62
CA GLY A 46 -14.29 -8.79 -10.51
C GLY A 46 -15.33 -9.13 -9.42
N VAL A 47 -15.55 -10.42 -9.11
CA VAL A 47 -16.39 -10.84 -7.98
C VAL A 47 -15.78 -10.44 -6.63
N VAL A 48 -14.45 -10.47 -6.51
CA VAL A 48 -13.74 -10.07 -5.30
C VAL A 48 -13.69 -8.54 -5.21
N GLU A 49 -13.56 -7.84 -6.35
CA GLU A 49 -13.65 -6.37 -6.39
C GLU A 49 -15.00 -5.85 -5.89
N ALA A 50 -16.09 -6.55 -6.15
CA ALA A 50 -17.43 -6.19 -5.67
C ALA A 50 -17.58 -6.35 -4.15
N LEU A 51 -16.79 -7.24 -3.53
CA LEU A 51 -16.79 -7.53 -2.10
C LEU A 51 -15.70 -6.80 -1.32
N THR A 52 -14.71 -6.24 -2.00
CA THR A 52 -13.59 -5.50 -1.41
C THR A 52 -13.62 -4.04 -1.82
N TRP A 53 -12.87 -3.22 -1.10
CA TRP A 53 -12.80 -1.79 -1.42
C TRP A 53 -11.84 -1.59 -2.59
N LYS A 54 -12.38 -1.07 -3.68
CA LYS A 54 -11.56 -0.74 -4.85
C LYS A 54 -10.60 0.41 -4.55
N THR A 55 -11.05 1.38 -3.74
CA THR A 55 -10.24 2.55 -3.33
C THR A 55 -10.11 2.65 -1.82
N PHE A 56 -8.95 3.09 -1.36
CA PHE A 56 -8.61 3.29 0.05
C PHE A 56 -7.58 4.42 0.18
N VAL A 57 -7.20 4.76 1.40
CA VAL A 57 -6.06 5.66 1.67
C VAL A 57 -5.10 4.93 2.60
N LYS A 58 -3.80 5.05 2.34
CA LYS A 58 -2.74 4.71 3.29
C LYS A 58 -2.15 5.98 3.87
N VAL A 59 -1.90 5.95 5.17
CA VAL A 59 -1.25 7.02 5.93
C VAL A 59 0.08 6.49 6.45
N PHE A 60 1.11 7.31 6.34
CA PHE A 60 2.45 7.00 6.79
C PHE A 60 2.94 8.12 7.71
N VAL A 61 3.32 7.77 8.93
CA VAL A 61 3.80 8.74 9.92
C VAL A 61 5.19 8.34 10.40
N ASP A 62 6.00 9.36 10.66
CA ASP A 62 7.24 9.23 11.39
C ASP A 62 6.93 9.45 12.88
N ASP A 63 7.41 8.59 13.75
CA ASP A 63 7.23 8.75 15.20
C ASP A 63 8.18 9.78 15.83
N GLY A 64 8.99 10.45 15.01
CA GLY A 64 9.92 11.50 15.44
C GLY A 64 11.13 10.99 16.22
N ALA A 65 11.18 9.69 16.56
CA ALA A 65 12.28 9.07 17.27
C ALA A 65 13.36 8.49 16.33
N GLY A 66 13.18 8.65 15.03
CA GLY A 66 14.14 8.22 14.01
C GLY A 66 14.23 6.70 13.81
N ALA A 67 13.38 5.92 14.48
CA ALA A 67 13.54 4.47 14.53
C ALA A 67 12.45 3.67 13.81
N THR A 68 11.20 4.11 13.75
CA THR A 68 10.11 3.29 13.17
C THR A 68 9.04 4.15 12.54
N ALA A 69 9.08 4.27 11.23
CA ALA A 69 7.92 4.77 10.49
C ALA A 69 6.80 3.71 10.58
N ARG A 70 5.57 4.17 10.74
CA ARG A 70 4.37 3.32 10.85
C ARG A 70 3.24 3.89 10.02
N GLY A 71 2.18 3.12 9.86
CA GLY A 71 1.02 3.62 9.15
C GLY A 71 -0.22 2.76 9.35
N TRP A 72 -1.26 3.12 8.66
CA TRP A 72 -2.55 2.40 8.65
C TRP A 72 -3.31 2.67 7.37
N ASN A 73 -4.33 1.85 7.13
CA ASN A 73 -5.27 2.06 6.05
C ASN A 73 -6.47 2.85 6.56
N LEU A 74 -7.01 3.73 5.71
CA LEU A 74 -8.28 4.39 5.91
C LEU A 74 -9.28 3.82 4.89
N ARG A 75 -10.38 3.29 5.40
CA ARG A 75 -11.54 2.96 4.56
C ARG A 75 -12.24 4.26 4.20
N ILE A 76 -12.45 4.48 2.91
CA ILE A 76 -13.16 5.64 2.38
C ILE A 76 -14.47 5.22 1.73
N ARG A 77 -15.41 6.16 1.59
CA ARG A 77 -16.60 5.96 0.79
C ARG A 77 -16.20 5.75 -0.67
N GLN A 78 -16.79 4.74 -1.32
CA GLN A 78 -16.48 4.38 -2.70
C GLN A 78 -17.21 5.32 -3.66
N THR A 79 -16.59 6.46 -3.96
CA THR A 79 -17.13 7.53 -4.85
C THR A 79 -16.42 7.55 -6.22
N GLY A 80 -15.75 6.45 -6.57
CA GLY A 80 -14.92 6.36 -7.78
C GLY A 80 -13.49 6.87 -7.53
N LEU A 81 -12.70 6.92 -8.60
CA LEU A 81 -11.28 7.28 -8.51
C LEU A 81 -11.05 8.76 -8.21
N ASP A 82 -11.93 9.63 -8.71
CA ASP A 82 -11.82 11.08 -8.62
C ASP A 82 -12.77 11.72 -7.59
N GLY A 83 -13.58 10.89 -6.92
CA GLY A 83 -14.51 11.37 -5.90
C GLY A 83 -13.77 11.86 -4.64
N PRO A 84 -14.47 12.63 -3.79
CA PRO A 84 -13.91 13.14 -2.55
C PRO A 84 -13.51 11.99 -1.62
N VAL A 85 -12.46 12.22 -0.82
CA VAL A 85 -12.03 11.31 0.24
C VAL A 85 -12.92 11.55 1.46
N GLU A 86 -13.83 10.63 1.72
CA GLU A 86 -14.65 10.63 2.93
C GLU A 86 -14.26 9.41 3.77
N ILE A 87 -13.58 9.66 4.89
CA ILE A 87 -13.04 8.62 5.77
C ILE A 87 -14.17 8.00 6.57
N ILE A 88 -14.27 6.66 6.56
CA ILE A 88 -15.25 5.91 7.35
C ILE A 88 -14.60 5.37 8.63
N LYS A 89 -13.41 4.77 8.53
CA LYS A 89 -12.65 4.22 9.66
C LYS A 89 -11.20 3.92 9.30
N SER A 90 -10.35 3.84 10.31
CA SER A 90 -9.00 3.28 10.21
C SER A 90 -9.01 1.76 10.42
N PHE A 91 -8.07 1.05 9.79
CA PHE A 91 -7.84 -0.39 9.96
C PHE A 91 -6.46 -0.78 9.45
N GLY A 92 -6.01 -1.99 9.75
CA GLY A 92 -4.79 -2.56 9.21
C GLY A 92 -3.59 -1.68 9.49
N HIS A 93 -3.22 -1.55 10.76
CA HIS A 93 -2.01 -0.86 11.20
C HIS A 93 -0.79 -1.68 10.83
N PHE A 94 0.26 -1.02 10.38
CA PHE A 94 1.51 -1.65 9.97
C PHE A 94 2.73 -0.86 10.46
N ASP A 95 3.80 -1.58 10.69
CA ASP A 95 5.14 -1.02 10.83
C ASP A 95 5.84 -1.02 9.48
N ILE A 96 6.76 -0.07 9.26
CA ILE A 96 7.54 0.01 8.04
C ILE A 96 8.93 -0.56 8.34
N GLN A 97 9.31 -1.56 7.56
CA GLN A 97 10.59 -2.25 7.67
C GLN A 97 11.30 -2.25 6.31
N THR A 98 12.58 -2.61 6.29
CA THR A 98 13.27 -2.92 5.04
C THR A 98 12.80 -4.29 4.55
N ALA A 99 12.39 -4.38 3.29
CA ALA A 99 11.99 -5.65 2.69
C ALA A 99 13.19 -6.63 2.63
N PRO A 100 12.97 -7.92 2.90
CA PRO A 100 13.99 -8.93 2.69
C PRO A 100 14.40 -8.98 1.21
N VAL A 101 15.63 -9.46 0.94
CA VAL A 101 16.11 -9.62 -0.44
C VAL A 101 15.28 -10.70 -1.15
N ASP A 102 14.62 -10.32 -2.24
CA ASP A 102 13.79 -11.19 -3.06
C ASP A 102 13.67 -10.62 -4.48
N PRO A 103 13.75 -11.43 -5.55
CA PRO A 103 13.70 -10.94 -6.93
C PRO A 103 12.32 -10.39 -7.34
N ARG A 104 11.29 -10.58 -6.53
CA ARG A 104 9.91 -10.12 -6.83
C ARG A 104 9.68 -8.63 -6.56
N TRP A 105 10.58 -7.97 -5.83
CA TRP A 105 10.50 -6.54 -5.52
C TRP A 105 11.89 -5.89 -5.50
N PRO A 106 11.99 -4.55 -5.55
CA PRO A 106 13.27 -3.84 -5.55
C PRO A 106 14.08 -4.12 -4.28
N GLN A 107 15.37 -4.35 -4.43
CA GLN A 107 16.27 -4.51 -3.29
C GLN A 107 16.36 -3.20 -2.48
N GLY A 108 16.29 -3.30 -1.15
CA GLY A 108 16.40 -2.15 -0.24
C GLY A 108 15.12 -1.32 -0.13
N THR A 109 14.01 -1.78 -0.71
CA THR A 109 12.71 -1.12 -0.58
C THR A 109 12.08 -1.36 0.77
N VAL A 110 11.03 -0.60 1.10
CA VAL A 110 10.23 -0.80 2.31
C VAL A 110 9.24 -1.95 2.18
N LEU A 111 8.94 -2.57 3.31
CA LEU A 111 7.90 -3.56 3.53
C LEU A 111 6.92 -3.02 4.57
N LEU A 112 5.64 -3.04 4.26
CA LEU A 112 4.59 -2.78 5.24
C LEU A 112 4.29 -4.07 5.97
N ASP A 113 4.61 -4.13 7.25
CA ASP A 113 4.45 -5.30 8.11
C ASP A 113 3.22 -5.15 8.99
N TYR A 114 2.17 -5.93 8.72
CA TYR A 114 0.93 -5.90 9.50
C TYR A 114 0.96 -6.81 10.73
N SER A 115 2.12 -7.33 11.15
CA SER A 115 2.22 -8.19 12.34
C SER A 115 1.66 -7.60 13.64
N PRO A 116 1.57 -6.26 13.82
CA PRO A 116 0.86 -5.69 14.96
C PRO A 116 -0.64 -5.98 15.00
N GLU A 117 -1.24 -6.34 13.84
CA GLU A 117 -2.66 -6.67 13.75
C GLU A 117 -2.94 -8.11 14.18
N ARG A 118 -4.15 -8.34 14.69
CA ARG A 118 -4.61 -9.69 15.07
C ARG A 118 -5.26 -10.43 13.89
N GLY A 119 -5.28 -11.74 13.97
CA GLY A 119 -5.96 -12.59 12.98
C GLY A 119 -5.25 -12.63 11.62
N PRO A 120 -6.01 -12.83 10.52
CA PRO A 120 -5.43 -13.00 9.18
C PRO A 120 -4.62 -11.79 8.70
N MET A 121 -5.02 -10.57 9.08
CA MET A 121 -4.35 -9.33 8.70
C MET A 121 -2.90 -9.30 9.20
N GLY A 122 -2.62 -9.81 10.38
CA GLY A 122 -1.25 -9.85 10.94
C GLY A 122 -0.25 -10.69 10.13
N ARG A 123 -0.74 -11.47 9.16
CA ARG A 123 0.11 -12.24 8.24
C ARG A 123 0.39 -11.54 6.91
N VAL A 124 -0.27 -10.41 6.67
CA VAL A 124 -0.10 -9.65 5.41
C VAL A 124 1.21 -8.88 5.43
N ARG A 125 1.85 -8.81 4.26
CA ARG A 125 3.09 -8.08 3.99
C ARG A 125 2.97 -7.43 2.63
N ASP A 126 3.31 -6.13 2.56
CA ASP A 126 3.22 -5.35 1.33
C ASP A 126 4.60 -4.75 0.99
N PRO A 127 5.45 -5.40 0.15
CA PRO A 127 6.61 -4.73 -0.44
C PRO A 127 6.15 -3.68 -1.45
N LEU A 128 6.88 -2.56 -1.50
CA LEU A 128 6.57 -1.43 -2.35
C LEU A 128 7.65 -1.21 -3.42
N GLY A 129 7.27 -0.64 -4.56
CA GLY A 129 8.17 -0.21 -5.61
C GLY A 129 7.73 1.14 -6.18
N ALA A 130 8.64 2.11 -6.25
CA ALA A 130 8.36 3.42 -6.82
C ALA A 130 8.36 3.36 -8.36
N LEU A 131 7.29 3.80 -8.97
CA LEU A 131 7.17 3.97 -10.42
C LEU A 131 7.66 5.36 -10.83
N ASP A 132 7.35 6.37 -10.02
CA ASP A 132 7.87 7.73 -10.09
C ASP A 132 7.87 8.39 -8.69
N ALA A 133 8.00 9.72 -8.60
CA ALA A 133 8.06 10.45 -7.34
C ALA A 133 6.74 10.41 -6.54
N ASP A 134 5.62 10.25 -7.24
CA ASP A 134 4.27 10.37 -6.68
C ASP A 134 3.43 9.10 -6.83
N THR A 135 4.02 8.04 -7.40
CA THR A 135 3.30 6.79 -7.69
C THR A 135 4.10 5.57 -7.24
N VAL A 136 3.44 4.72 -6.44
CA VAL A 136 4.03 3.52 -5.87
C VAL A 136 3.15 2.32 -6.18
N LEU A 137 3.75 1.22 -6.66
CA LEU A 137 3.10 -0.08 -6.83
C LEU A 137 3.42 -0.95 -5.62
N GLY A 138 2.42 -1.61 -5.04
CA GLY A 138 2.57 -2.56 -3.96
C GLY A 138 1.97 -3.92 -4.29
N TRP A 139 2.43 -4.94 -3.60
CA TRP A 139 1.90 -6.29 -3.69
C TRP A 139 1.63 -6.84 -2.29
N SER A 140 0.39 -7.27 -2.02
CA SER A 140 0.06 -7.92 -0.75
C SER A 140 0.29 -9.42 -0.85
N TYR A 141 1.14 -9.97 0.01
CA TYR A 141 1.30 -11.40 0.17
C TYR A 141 1.03 -11.84 1.62
N VAL A 142 0.78 -13.12 1.82
CA VAL A 142 0.59 -13.70 3.15
C VAL A 142 1.86 -14.43 3.56
N SER A 143 2.41 -14.09 4.73
CA SER A 143 3.56 -14.79 5.33
C SER A 143 3.06 -15.86 6.30
N VAL A 144 3.44 -17.12 6.03
CA VAL A 144 3.12 -18.26 6.90
C VAL A 144 4.39 -19.02 7.22
N ALA A 145 4.78 -19.07 8.48
CA ALA A 145 6.02 -19.73 8.93
C ALA A 145 7.25 -19.29 8.10
N GLY A 146 7.38 -18.00 7.80
CA GLY A 146 8.48 -17.44 7.01
C GLY A 146 8.38 -17.68 5.50
N ARG A 147 7.32 -18.38 5.03
CA ARG A 147 7.10 -18.61 3.58
C ARG A 147 6.17 -17.56 3.00
N VAL A 148 6.51 -17.10 1.81
CA VAL A 148 5.68 -16.17 1.03
C VAL A 148 4.61 -16.96 0.28
N LEU A 149 3.36 -16.76 0.62
CA LEU A 149 2.22 -17.23 -0.14
C LEU A 149 1.70 -16.07 -0.99
N GLY A 150 1.92 -16.15 -2.30
CA GLY A 150 1.51 -15.13 -3.26
C GLY A 150 0.00 -15.00 -3.33
N THR A 151 -0.47 -13.76 -3.43
CA THR A 151 -1.86 -13.42 -3.72
C THR A 151 -1.95 -12.66 -5.03
N PRO A 152 -3.10 -12.60 -5.70
CA PRO A 152 -3.30 -11.74 -6.86
C PRO A 152 -3.47 -10.25 -6.49
N SER A 153 -3.34 -9.89 -5.21
CA SER A 153 -3.66 -8.57 -4.69
C SER A 153 -2.49 -7.61 -4.87
N TYR A 154 -2.52 -6.83 -5.93
CA TYR A 154 -1.67 -5.66 -6.14
C TYR A 154 -2.45 -4.39 -5.82
N PHE A 155 -1.73 -3.29 -5.60
CA PHE A 155 -2.35 -1.98 -5.44
C PHE A 155 -1.41 -0.88 -5.93
N LEU A 156 -2.00 0.20 -6.42
CA LEU A 156 -1.29 1.41 -6.79
C LEU A 156 -1.60 2.49 -5.76
N LEU A 157 -0.58 3.18 -5.31
CA LEU A 157 -0.70 4.35 -4.44
C LEU A 157 -0.28 5.59 -5.23
N THR A 158 -1.07 6.65 -5.13
CA THR A 158 -0.68 7.98 -5.63
C THR A 158 -0.65 8.95 -4.46
N ARG A 159 0.35 9.82 -4.47
CA ARG A 159 0.50 10.87 -3.46
C ARG A 159 -0.72 11.79 -3.51
N GLY A 160 -1.34 11.98 -2.36
CA GLY A 160 -2.47 12.85 -2.16
C GLY A 160 -2.10 14.13 -1.42
N GLN A 161 -3.01 14.60 -0.58
CA GLN A 161 -2.83 15.80 0.21
C GLN A 161 -1.83 15.58 1.37
N PRO A 162 -1.20 16.63 1.88
CA PRO A 162 -0.47 16.58 3.14
C PRO A 162 -1.37 16.05 4.27
N LEU A 163 -0.76 15.29 5.19
CA LEU A 163 -1.46 14.79 6.37
C LEU A 163 -1.99 15.95 7.23
N GLN A 164 -3.23 15.80 7.66
CA GLN A 164 -3.84 16.67 8.65
C GLN A 164 -3.77 16.03 10.03
N PRO A 165 -3.81 16.81 11.13
CA PRO A 165 -3.77 16.26 12.49
C PRO A 165 -4.85 15.21 12.77
N GLU A 166 -6.05 15.36 12.18
CA GLU A 166 -7.17 14.43 12.29
C GLU A 166 -6.94 13.08 11.58
N ASP A 167 -6.00 13.03 10.63
CA ASP A 167 -5.63 11.78 9.96
C ASP A 167 -4.76 10.90 10.87
N VAL A 168 -4.14 11.50 11.88
CA VAL A 168 -3.24 10.81 12.80
C VAL A 168 -4.05 10.16 13.92
N VAL A 169 -4.43 8.91 13.72
CA VAL A 169 -5.18 8.12 14.71
C VAL A 169 -4.21 7.40 15.65
N PRO A 170 -4.30 7.61 16.98
CA PRO A 170 -3.47 6.86 17.92
C PRO A 170 -3.70 5.35 17.81
N ARG A 171 -2.64 4.54 17.98
CA ARG A 171 -2.79 3.08 18.19
C ARG A 171 -3.69 2.86 19.41
N ARG A 172 -4.76 2.10 19.24
CA ARG A 172 -5.55 1.56 20.36
C ARG A 172 -4.92 0.27 20.85
#